data_707a2b5c06ccc81cb0e1e60c4252d8aa
#
_entry.id   707a2b5c06ccc81cb0e1e60c4252d8aa
#
_cell.length_a   1.000
_cell.length_b   1.000
_cell.length_c   1.000
_cell.angle_alpha   90.00
_cell.angle_beta   90.00
_cell.angle_gamma   90.00
#
_symmetry.space_group_name_H-M   'P 1'
#
loop_
_entity.id
_entity.type
_entity.pdbx_description
1 polymer ?
#
loop_
_entity_poly.entity_id
_entity_poly.type
_entity_poly.pdbx_seq_one_letter_code
_entity_poly.pdbx_strand_id
1 'polypeptide(L)'
;MQSNKKRTFASRYLPALAALPLAVAAGSVSAESLEQRVQRLEAALAESTAQASTNTSFKFGGYIKLDAMASQYSGGERALAAVGDDFLVPSVIPIGGESGDANFDMQATYSRIWFKTATQTDAGTISTHVEMDFGVNQIGDERLSNSAVSRIRHAFVSWQYDKDSSFLAGQTWGTFFNVASLPETLDFVGPVATVFERQAQLRWTHGMGNGSSLMVAVENPSTGLYGGTSGAAGGGDFDNNSLPDVVVRYNGKSGNLSYSVATVLREIAYKENFTNNLAQPIEGDESEIGYGVSFSGKWQLGQDDLKFQLNAGNLGRYLGLQSFRDGYIESNGDIDLLDTVGGFVAYRHFWAPKWRSSFVLSASEADQPSNAPAGTPSAYRSAHANLLYSPVKALTLGAELIHGEKHIEGSINGDDSG
;
A
#
# COMPACT_ATOMS: atom_id res chain seq x y z
N MET A 1 35.14 -27.07 49.11
CA MET A 1 34.69 -28.44 48.80
C MET A 1 33.59 -28.30 47.73
N GLN A 2 34.00 -28.44 46.50
CA GLN A 2 33.68 -29.48 45.51
C GLN A 2 32.16 -29.61 45.32
N SER A 3 31.60 -29.46 44.12
CA SER A 3 31.88 -30.26 42.94
C SER A 3 31.28 -29.63 41.67
N ASN A 4 32.11 -29.53 40.65
CA ASN A 4 31.78 -29.37 39.22
C ASN A 4 30.85 -30.48 38.75
N LYS A 5 29.73 -30.13 38.06
CA LYS A 5 29.08 -31.03 37.11
C LYS A 5 28.89 -30.33 35.77
N LYS A 6 29.85 -30.61 34.87
CA LYS A 6 29.68 -30.42 33.42
C LYS A 6 28.52 -31.30 32.95
N ARG A 7 27.50 -30.68 32.31
CA ARG A 7 26.52 -31.40 31.50
C ARG A 7 26.89 -31.24 30.03
N THR A 8 27.46 -32.30 29.50
CA THR A 8 27.61 -32.57 28.08
C THR A 8 26.23 -32.67 27.43
N PHE A 9 25.92 -31.78 26.48
CA PHE A 9 24.81 -31.94 25.55
C PHE A 9 25.30 -32.82 24.40
N ALA A 10 24.84 -34.06 24.37
CA ALA A 10 25.05 -34.96 23.26
C ALA A 10 24.16 -34.61 22.08
N SER A 11 24.82 -34.46 20.94
CA SER A 11 24.25 -34.38 19.61
C SER A 11 23.29 -35.55 19.31
N ARG A 12 22.13 -35.22 18.77
CA ARG A 12 21.33 -36.16 17.93
C ARG A 12 20.47 -35.28 17.01
N TYR A 13 20.86 -35.28 15.74
CA TYR A 13 20.06 -35.29 14.52
C TYR A 13 20.93 -34.78 13.37
N LEU A 14 21.67 -35.68 12.76
CA LEU A 14 22.13 -35.59 11.38
C LEU A 14 21.25 -36.54 10.55
N PRO A 15 20.53 -36.09 9.54
CA PRO A 15 20.08 -37.00 8.50
C PRO A 15 21.26 -37.33 7.59
N ALA A 16 21.41 -38.59 7.31
CA ALA A 16 22.43 -39.19 6.47
C ALA A 16 22.47 -38.56 5.08
N LEU A 17 23.56 -37.88 4.76
CA LEU A 17 24.02 -37.71 3.39
C LEU A 17 24.56 -39.04 2.93
N ALA A 18 23.84 -39.73 2.06
CA ALA A 18 24.32 -40.91 1.37
C ALA A 18 25.56 -40.53 0.54
N ALA A 19 26.73 -40.94 0.99
CA ALA A 19 27.93 -40.89 0.20
C ALA A 19 27.80 -41.89 -0.95
N LEU A 20 27.62 -41.41 -2.17
CA LEU A 20 27.85 -42.19 -3.37
C LEU A 20 29.37 -42.43 -3.49
N PRO A 21 29.82 -43.67 -3.63
CA PRO A 21 31.22 -43.93 -3.92
C PRO A 21 31.54 -43.47 -5.35
N LEU A 22 32.46 -42.51 -5.46
CA LEU A 22 33.06 -42.12 -6.73
C LEU A 22 33.93 -43.31 -7.18
N ALA A 23 33.41 -44.21 -7.98
CA ALA A 23 34.20 -45.13 -8.76
C ALA A 23 34.89 -44.33 -9.88
N VAL A 24 36.14 -43.99 -9.68
CA VAL A 24 37.00 -43.46 -10.74
C VAL A 24 37.28 -44.62 -11.70
N ALA A 25 36.42 -44.82 -12.66
CA ALA A 25 36.78 -45.55 -13.87
C ALA A 25 37.61 -44.61 -14.72
N ALA A 26 38.95 -44.87 -14.81
CA ALA A 26 39.81 -44.24 -15.79
C ALA A 26 39.43 -44.73 -17.20
N GLY A 27 38.35 -44.25 -17.73
CA GLY A 27 37.98 -44.28 -19.13
C GLY A 27 38.38 -42.93 -19.71
N SER A 28 39.03 -42.87 -20.84
CA SER A 28 39.36 -41.68 -21.61
C SER A 28 38.07 -40.84 -21.84
N VAL A 29 37.82 -39.88 -20.96
CA VAL A 29 36.78 -38.88 -21.19
C VAL A 29 37.36 -37.96 -22.26
N SER A 30 36.96 -38.19 -23.50
CA SER A 30 37.09 -37.23 -24.57
C SER A 30 36.44 -35.93 -24.05
N ALA A 31 37.25 -34.89 -23.91
CA ALA A 31 36.73 -33.58 -23.47
C ALA A 31 35.67 -33.16 -24.47
N GLU A 32 34.40 -33.08 -24.03
CA GLU A 32 33.29 -32.61 -24.80
C GLU A 32 33.62 -31.22 -25.36
N SER A 33 33.60 -31.07 -26.69
CA SER A 33 33.93 -29.78 -27.31
C SER A 33 32.97 -28.68 -26.85
N LEU A 34 33.41 -27.43 -26.85
CA LEU A 34 32.57 -26.30 -26.52
C LEU A 34 31.28 -26.29 -27.36
N GLU A 35 31.35 -26.66 -28.62
CA GLU A 35 30.22 -26.80 -29.55
C GLU A 35 29.23 -27.88 -29.08
N GLN A 36 29.70 -29.03 -28.63
CA GLN A 36 28.82 -30.10 -28.09
C GLN A 36 28.15 -29.67 -26.78
N ARG A 37 28.86 -28.92 -25.95
CA ARG A 37 28.24 -28.35 -24.72
C ARG A 37 27.19 -27.30 -25.05
N VAL A 38 27.45 -26.44 -26.02
CA VAL A 38 26.48 -25.44 -26.50
C VAL A 38 25.26 -26.13 -27.09
N GLN A 39 25.43 -27.11 -27.99
CA GLN A 39 24.31 -27.87 -28.55
C GLN A 39 23.49 -28.59 -27.49
N ARG A 40 24.14 -29.17 -26.47
CA ARG A 40 23.44 -29.81 -25.36
C ARG A 40 22.65 -28.82 -24.50
N LEU A 41 23.22 -27.64 -24.26
CA LEU A 41 22.55 -26.57 -23.52
C LEU A 41 21.37 -25.98 -24.35
N GLU A 42 21.57 -25.82 -25.65
CA GLU A 42 20.50 -25.37 -26.55
C GLU A 42 19.37 -26.42 -26.66
N ALA A 43 19.71 -27.71 -26.73
CA ALA A 43 18.73 -28.78 -26.72
C ALA A 43 17.99 -28.88 -25.36
N ALA A 44 18.69 -28.76 -24.24
CA ALA A 44 18.09 -28.74 -22.91
C ALA A 44 17.23 -27.49 -22.69
N LEU A 45 17.64 -26.34 -23.24
CA LEU A 45 16.85 -25.12 -23.22
C LEU A 45 15.61 -25.24 -24.13
N ALA A 46 15.74 -25.84 -25.30
CA ALA A 46 14.61 -26.11 -26.21
C ALA A 46 13.64 -27.12 -25.59
N GLU A 47 14.15 -28.16 -24.91
CA GLU A 47 13.32 -29.13 -24.20
C GLU A 47 12.63 -28.53 -22.98
N SER A 48 13.32 -27.68 -22.21
CA SER A 48 12.71 -26.96 -21.08
C SER A 48 11.67 -25.92 -21.54
N THR A 49 11.91 -25.29 -22.69
CA THR A 49 10.91 -24.37 -23.31
C THR A 49 9.76 -25.14 -23.96
N ALA A 50 9.98 -26.35 -24.46
CA ALA A 50 8.91 -27.20 -25.01
C ALA A 50 8.06 -27.87 -23.91
N GLN A 51 8.63 -28.10 -22.70
CA GLN A 51 7.92 -28.57 -21.51
C GLN A 51 7.17 -27.45 -20.76
N ALA A 52 7.55 -26.19 -20.94
CA ALA A 52 6.71 -25.07 -20.54
C ALA A 52 5.46 -25.12 -21.43
N SER A 53 4.33 -25.53 -20.88
CA SER A 53 3.09 -25.74 -21.62
C SER A 53 2.90 -24.63 -22.64
N THR A 54 2.68 -24.98 -23.91
CA THR A 54 2.49 -24.05 -25.04
C THR A 54 1.41 -22.99 -24.82
N ASN A 55 0.66 -23.11 -23.72
CA ASN A 55 -0.49 -22.28 -23.33
C ASN A 55 -0.18 -21.24 -22.24
N THR A 56 1.06 -21.19 -21.69
CA THR A 56 1.43 -20.22 -20.64
C THR A 56 2.37 -19.15 -21.19
N SER A 57 1.99 -17.90 -21.06
CA SER A 57 2.86 -16.76 -21.34
C SER A 57 3.47 -16.23 -20.02
N PHE A 58 4.72 -15.78 -20.10
CA PHE A 58 5.48 -15.20 -18.99
C PHE A 58 5.86 -13.76 -19.34
N LYS A 59 5.71 -12.85 -18.40
CA LYS A 59 6.17 -11.46 -18.50
C LYS A 59 6.82 -11.04 -17.21
N PHE A 60 7.91 -10.33 -17.31
CA PHE A 60 8.55 -9.67 -16.16
C PHE A 60 8.89 -8.23 -16.55
N GLY A 61 9.06 -7.38 -15.55
CA GLY A 61 9.41 -6.00 -15.75
C GLY A 61 9.52 -5.27 -14.43
N GLY A 62 9.50 -3.97 -14.50
CA GLY A 62 9.65 -3.09 -13.36
C GLY A 62 10.19 -1.74 -13.80
N TYR A 63 10.71 -1.00 -12.85
CA TYR A 63 11.43 0.24 -13.09
C TYR A 63 12.39 0.51 -11.94
N ILE A 64 13.42 1.29 -12.22
CA ILE A 64 14.29 1.89 -11.21
C ILE A 64 13.78 3.32 -10.98
N LYS A 65 13.60 3.69 -9.72
CA LYS A 65 13.21 5.04 -9.30
C LYS A 65 14.27 5.54 -8.33
N LEU A 66 14.83 6.72 -8.61
CA LEU A 66 15.67 7.47 -7.70
C LEU A 66 14.91 8.72 -7.32
N ASP A 67 14.66 8.90 -6.04
CA ASP A 67 14.08 10.09 -5.45
C ASP A 67 15.17 10.89 -4.71
N ALA A 68 15.12 12.21 -4.85
CA ALA A 68 15.85 13.15 -4.04
C ALA A 68 14.82 14.12 -3.46
N MET A 69 14.78 14.25 -2.15
CA MET A 69 13.78 15.03 -1.44
C MET A 69 14.48 16.04 -0.52
N ALA A 70 14.00 17.28 -0.52
CA ALA A 70 14.34 18.29 0.48
C ALA A 70 13.05 18.67 1.21
N SER A 71 13.04 18.58 2.52
CA SER A 71 11.86 18.85 3.35
C SER A 71 12.21 19.78 4.51
N GLN A 72 11.24 20.62 4.89
CA GLN A 72 11.29 21.48 6.05
C GLN A 72 9.90 21.63 6.65
N TYR A 73 9.80 21.63 7.97
CA TYR A 73 8.53 21.73 8.69
C TYR A 73 8.52 23.01 9.53
N SER A 74 7.38 23.71 9.53
CA SER A 74 7.20 24.95 10.30
C SER A 74 6.92 24.70 11.78
N GLY A 75 6.29 23.58 12.13
CA GLY A 75 5.83 23.26 13.48
C GLY A 75 6.78 22.34 14.28
N GLY A 76 8.02 22.16 13.86
CA GLY A 76 9.00 21.33 14.56
C GLY A 76 10.00 20.64 13.66
N GLU A 77 10.89 19.84 14.27
CA GLU A 77 11.80 18.96 13.55
C GLU A 77 11.07 17.78 12.94
N ARG A 78 11.56 17.32 11.80
CA ARG A 78 11.08 16.10 11.16
C ARG A 78 11.17 14.91 12.13
N ALA A 79 10.12 14.09 12.18
CA ALA A 79 10.12 12.87 12.98
C ALA A 79 11.24 11.92 12.50
N LEU A 80 12.12 11.50 13.41
CA LEU A 80 13.22 10.57 13.10
C LEU A 80 12.69 9.15 12.86
N ALA A 81 13.33 8.45 11.94
CA ALA A 81 13.03 7.04 11.59
C ALA A 81 11.56 6.78 11.20
N ALA A 82 10.88 7.81 10.70
CA ALA A 82 9.52 7.69 10.19
C ALA A 82 9.55 7.57 8.66
N VAL A 83 8.51 6.98 8.10
CA VAL A 83 8.29 6.85 6.65
C VAL A 83 8.22 8.24 5.96
N GLY A 84 8.08 9.32 6.75
CA GLY A 84 8.12 10.72 6.30
C GLY A 84 9.43 11.15 5.64
N ASP A 85 10.51 10.36 5.79
CA ASP A 85 11.76 10.57 5.06
C ASP A 85 11.64 10.21 3.58
N ASP A 86 10.65 9.39 3.24
CA ASP A 86 10.48 8.79 1.92
C ASP A 86 9.48 9.56 1.04
N PHE A 87 8.45 10.17 1.66
CA PHE A 87 7.35 10.90 1.01
C PHE A 87 6.52 11.65 2.07
N LEU A 88 5.57 12.49 1.64
CA LEU A 88 4.68 13.18 2.56
C LEU A 88 3.78 12.19 3.31
N VAL A 89 3.96 12.10 4.63
CA VAL A 89 3.07 11.37 5.55
C VAL A 89 2.37 12.39 6.46
N PRO A 90 1.09 12.69 6.24
CA PRO A 90 0.42 13.77 6.94
C PRO A 90 0.41 13.62 8.47
N SER A 91 0.26 12.39 8.96
CA SER A 91 0.16 12.11 10.41
C SER A 91 1.43 12.44 11.18
N VAL A 92 2.61 12.45 10.53
CA VAL A 92 3.89 12.75 11.18
C VAL A 92 4.34 14.21 11.04
N ILE A 93 3.54 15.09 10.42
CA ILE A 93 3.81 16.53 10.40
C ILE A 93 3.85 17.02 11.87
N PRO A 94 4.97 17.67 12.31
CA PRO A 94 5.12 18.14 13.68
C PRO A 94 4.28 19.39 13.93
N ILE A 95 3.84 19.58 15.18
CA ILE A 95 3.06 20.75 15.62
C ILE A 95 3.59 21.23 16.98
N GLY A 96 3.56 22.55 17.21
CA GLY A 96 3.85 23.17 18.51
C GLY A 96 5.33 23.36 18.80
N GLY A 97 6.20 23.19 17.80
CA GLY A 97 7.63 23.47 17.86
C GLY A 97 8.03 24.70 17.06
N GLU A 98 9.27 25.13 17.22
CA GLU A 98 9.90 26.12 16.32
C GLU A 98 10.16 25.45 14.95
N SER A 99 10.28 26.25 13.89
CA SER A 99 10.60 25.74 12.55
C SER A 99 11.86 24.90 12.57
N GLY A 100 11.74 23.67 12.10
CA GLY A 100 12.86 22.74 11.98
C GLY A 100 13.81 23.09 10.86
N ASP A 101 14.99 22.45 10.88
CA ASP A 101 15.99 22.59 9.82
C ASP A 101 15.56 21.88 8.53
N ALA A 102 16.09 22.32 7.40
CA ALA A 102 15.89 21.65 6.13
C ALA A 102 16.68 20.32 6.11
N ASN A 103 16.00 19.25 5.73
CA ASN A 103 16.57 17.90 5.60
C ASN A 103 16.65 17.53 4.12
N PHE A 104 17.64 16.72 3.75
CA PHE A 104 17.81 16.21 2.40
C PHE A 104 18.03 14.70 2.43
N ASP A 105 17.25 13.97 1.63
CA ASP A 105 17.29 12.53 1.50
C ASP A 105 17.37 12.11 0.05
N MET A 106 18.00 10.97 -0.20
CA MET A 106 18.03 10.31 -1.50
C MET A 106 17.82 8.81 -1.34
N GLN A 107 16.92 8.24 -2.14
CA GLN A 107 16.60 6.83 -2.04
C GLN A 107 16.20 6.21 -3.37
N ALA A 108 16.36 4.89 -3.48
CA ALA A 108 15.90 4.09 -4.62
C ALA A 108 14.92 2.97 -4.20
N THR A 109 14.39 3.02 -2.98
CA THR A 109 13.56 1.98 -2.36
C THR A 109 12.22 1.77 -3.04
N TYR A 110 11.71 2.76 -3.80
CA TYR A 110 10.48 2.64 -4.59
C TYR A 110 10.69 2.08 -5.99
N SER A 111 11.89 1.58 -6.30
CA SER A 111 12.10 0.72 -7.46
C SER A 111 11.27 -0.54 -7.36
N ARG A 112 10.75 -1.04 -8.49
CA ARG A 112 9.82 -2.17 -8.54
C ARG A 112 10.29 -3.26 -9.44
N ILE A 113 9.93 -4.50 -9.07
CA ILE A 113 10.09 -5.69 -9.89
C ILE A 113 8.75 -6.42 -9.89
N TRP A 114 8.29 -6.85 -11.04
CA TRP A 114 7.09 -7.67 -11.16
C TRP A 114 7.27 -8.84 -12.12
N PHE A 115 6.49 -9.89 -11.84
CA PHE A 115 6.37 -11.09 -12.66
C PHE A 115 4.89 -11.42 -12.87
N LYS A 116 4.54 -11.79 -14.11
CA LYS A 116 3.17 -12.15 -14.48
C LYS A 116 3.18 -13.41 -15.32
N THR A 117 2.15 -14.25 -15.13
CA THR A 117 1.84 -15.37 -16.03
C THR A 117 0.43 -15.25 -16.55
N ALA A 118 0.17 -15.87 -17.71
CA ALA A 118 -1.19 -16.09 -18.20
C ALA A 118 -1.23 -17.44 -18.91
N THR A 119 -2.05 -18.35 -18.40
CA THR A 119 -2.25 -19.70 -18.90
C THR A 119 -3.65 -19.82 -19.48
N GLN A 120 -3.74 -20.21 -20.77
CA GLN A 120 -5.00 -20.54 -21.41
C GLN A 120 -5.40 -21.98 -21.03
N THR A 121 -6.63 -22.14 -20.55
CA THR A 121 -7.19 -23.46 -20.17
C THR A 121 -8.57 -23.64 -20.79
N ASP A 122 -9.09 -24.86 -20.77
CA ASP A 122 -10.47 -25.16 -21.22
C ASP A 122 -11.52 -24.47 -20.34
N ALA A 123 -11.15 -24.10 -19.11
CA ALA A 123 -12.01 -23.37 -18.16
C ALA A 123 -11.78 -21.84 -18.15
N GLY A 124 -11.08 -21.31 -19.16
CA GLY A 124 -10.76 -19.89 -19.26
C GLY A 124 -9.29 -19.57 -19.00
N THR A 125 -8.97 -18.28 -18.80
CA THR A 125 -7.60 -17.80 -18.61
C THR A 125 -7.28 -17.67 -17.12
N ILE A 126 -6.23 -18.34 -16.66
CA ILE A 126 -5.67 -18.18 -15.31
C ILE A 126 -4.42 -17.31 -15.40
N SER A 127 -4.41 -16.20 -14.66
CA SER A 127 -3.29 -15.25 -14.64
C SER A 127 -2.76 -15.09 -13.22
N THR A 128 -1.45 -14.88 -13.10
CA THR A 128 -0.83 -14.51 -11.81
C THR A 128 -0.09 -13.18 -11.93
N HIS A 129 0.01 -12.47 -10.84
CA HIS A 129 0.82 -11.26 -10.74
C HIS A 129 1.48 -11.20 -9.38
N VAL A 130 2.80 -11.10 -9.37
CA VAL A 130 3.62 -10.78 -8.20
C VAL A 130 4.37 -9.48 -8.46
N GLU A 131 4.28 -8.52 -7.55
CA GLU A 131 5.01 -7.25 -7.61
C GLU A 131 5.59 -6.95 -6.23
N MET A 132 6.83 -6.49 -6.20
CA MET A 132 7.57 -6.10 -5.01
C MET A 132 8.22 -4.73 -5.19
N ASP A 133 8.36 -4.00 -4.10
CA ASP A 133 9.26 -2.85 -3.93
C ASP A 133 10.00 -2.98 -2.58
N PHE A 134 10.73 -1.93 -2.17
CA PHE A 134 11.54 -1.92 -0.94
C PHE A 134 11.13 -0.77 0.00
N GLY A 135 10.06 -0.05 -0.31
CA GLY A 135 9.60 1.10 0.46
C GLY A 135 8.67 0.77 1.63
N VAL A 136 8.40 1.78 2.47
CA VAL A 136 7.52 1.72 3.66
C VAL A 136 7.89 0.57 4.60
N ASN A 137 9.20 0.33 4.74
CA ASN A 137 9.71 -0.78 5.50
C ASN A 137 10.72 -0.24 6.51
N GLN A 138 10.38 -0.30 7.78
CA GLN A 138 11.28 0.11 8.86
C GLN A 138 12.37 -0.94 9.16
N ILE A 139 12.44 -2.02 8.38
CA ILE A 139 13.46 -3.05 8.50
C ILE A 139 14.58 -2.73 7.49
N GLY A 140 15.75 -2.49 8.02
CA GLY A 140 16.93 -2.09 7.28
C GLY A 140 17.57 -0.88 7.94
N ASP A 141 18.70 -0.49 7.48
CA ASP A 141 19.44 0.67 8.01
C ASP A 141 20.21 1.33 6.87
N GLU A 142 19.88 2.59 6.60
CA GLU A 142 20.58 3.41 5.61
C GLU A 142 22.07 3.50 5.87
N ARG A 143 22.46 3.60 7.15
CA ARG A 143 23.86 3.65 7.58
C ARG A 143 24.59 2.34 7.38
N LEU A 144 23.86 1.22 7.23
CA LEU A 144 24.39 -0.11 6.96
C LEU A 144 24.19 -0.48 5.47
N SER A 145 24.90 0.22 4.58
CA SER A 145 24.86 -0.01 3.13
C SER A 145 23.49 0.20 2.49
N ASN A 146 22.68 1.17 2.99
CA ASN A 146 21.32 1.38 2.53
C ASN A 146 20.52 0.09 2.43
N SER A 147 20.66 -0.78 3.42
CA SER A 147 19.96 -2.06 3.44
C SER A 147 18.45 -1.85 3.51
N ALA A 148 17.73 -2.55 2.64
CA ALA A 148 16.27 -2.51 2.61
C ALA A 148 15.71 -3.93 2.41
N VAL A 149 14.53 -4.20 2.94
CA VAL A 149 13.84 -5.47 2.79
C VAL A 149 12.71 -5.31 1.78
N SER A 150 12.60 -6.28 0.86
CA SER A 150 11.51 -6.29 -0.10
C SER A 150 10.17 -6.55 0.58
N ARG A 151 9.11 -5.88 0.12
CA ARG A 151 7.72 -6.14 0.52
C ARG A 151 6.88 -6.54 -0.67
N ILE A 152 5.87 -7.35 -0.42
CA ILE A 152 4.85 -7.72 -1.42
C ILE A 152 3.90 -6.53 -1.58
N ARG A 153 3.75 -6.07 -2.82
CA ARG A 153 2.73 -5.10 -3.22
C ARG A 153 1.50 -5.80 -3.77
N HIS A 154 1.73 -6.68 -4.74
CA HIS A 154 0.72 -7.50 -5.38
C HIS A 154 1.17 -8.96 -5.37
N ALA A 155 0.28 -9.86 -5.00
CA ALA A 155 0.46 -11.30 -5.10
C ALA A 155 -0.93 -11.92 -5.23
N PHE A 156 -1.37 -12.17 -6.47
CA PHE A 156 -2.70 -12.69 -6.71
C PHE A 156 -2.78 -13.60 -7.92
N VAL A 157 -3.79 -14.46 -7.92
CA VAL A 157 -4.27 -15.20 -9.08
C VAL A 157 -5.60 -14.60 -9.54
N SER A 158 -5.80 -14.53 -10.85
CA SER A 158 -7.08 -14.15 -11.46
C SER A 158 -7.52 -15.22 -12.44
N TRP A 159 -8.77 -15.63 -12.36
CA TRP A 159 -9.40 -16.59 -13.26
C TRP A 159 -10.53 -15.93 -14.04
N GLN A 160 -10.29 -15.68 -15.32
CA GLN A 160 -11.30 -15.20 -16.26
C GLN A 160 -11.99 -16.41 -16.88
N TYR A 161 -13.15 -16.78 -16.34
CA TYR A 161 -13.87 -17.99 -16.70
C TYR A 161 -14.86 -17.80 -17.86
N ASP A 162 -15.20 -16.55 -18.17
CA ASP A 162 -15.90 -16.17 -19.40
C ASP A 162 -15.40 -14.82 -19.92
N LYS A 163 -15.96 -14.34 -21.05
CA LYS A 163 -15.52 -13.08 -21.70
C LYS A 163 -15.72 -11.83 -20.82
N ASP A 164 -16.69 -11.85 -19.92
CA ASP A 164 -17.11 -10.70 -19.13
C ASP A 164 -16.80 -10.83 -17.65
N SER A 165 -16.53 -12.07 -17.15
CA SER A 165 -16.48 -12.34 -15.72
C SER A 165 -15.15 -12.95 -15.27
N SER A 166 -14.68 -12.52 -14.11
CA SER A 166 -13.47 -13.07 -13.48
C SER A 166 -13.56 -13.10 -11.97
N PHE A 167 -12.81 -14.04 -11.37
CA PHE A 167 -12.46 -14.04 -9.95
C PHE A 167 -11.00 -13.69 -9.75
N LEU A 168 -10.71 -13.00 -8.65
CA LEU A 168 -9.36 -12.72 -8.18
C LEU A 168 -9.25 -13.18 -6.73
N ALA A 169 -8.14 -13.83 -6.40
CA ALA A 169 -7.79 -14.24 -5.04
C ALA A 169 -6.34 -13.84 -4.75
N GLY A 170 -6.10 -13.16 -3.63
CA GLY A 170 -4.78 -12.72 -3.18
C GLY A 170 -4.72 -11.25 -2.83
N GLN A 171 -3.51 -10.73 -2.67
CA GLN A 171 -3.25 -9.35 -2.25
C GLN A 171 -3.09 -8.43 -3.46
N THR A 172 -3.88 -7.36 -3.50
CA THR A 172 -3.75 -6.26 -4.47
C THR A 172 -4.41 -5.00 -3.92
N TRP A 173 -4.52 -3.94 -4.73
CA TRP A 173 -5.30 -2.77 -4.38
C TRP A 173 -6.72 -3.16 -3.98
N GLY A 174 -7.18 -2.63 -2.85
CA GLY A 174 -8.53 -2.78 -2.35
C GLY A 174 -9.55 -2.36 -3.41
N THR A 175 -10.71 -3.02 -3.43
CA THR A 175 -11.75 -2.77 -4.42
C THR A 175 -12.38 -1.39 -4.24
N PHE A 176 -12.38 -0.86 -3.03
CA PHE A 176 -12.84 0.50 -2.73
C PHE A 176 -12.00 1.58 -3.42
N PHE A 177 -10.69 1.33 -3.63
CA PHE A 177 -9.77 2.25 -4.28
C PHE A 177 -9.86 2.21 -5.81
N ASN A 178 -10.19 3.34 -6.44
CA ASN A 178 -10.10 3.52 -7.89
C ASN A 178 -8.70 4.02 -8.30
N VAL A 179 -7.79 3.11 -8.57
CA VAL A 179 -6.41 3.44 -8.99
C VAL A 179 -6.36 4.30 -10.26
N ALA A 180 -7.38 4.24 -11.13
CA ALA A 180 -7.42 5.04 -12.36
C ALA A 180 -7.62 6.54 -12.08
N SER A 181 -8.14 6.91 -10.91
CA SER A 181 -8.27 8.30 -10.48
C SER A 181 -7.01 8.85 -9.81
N LEU A 182 -6.01 8.02 -9.47
CA LEU A 182 -4.78 8.48 -8.83
C LEU A 182 -4.05 9.48 -9.74
N PRO A 183 -3.71 10.70 -9.24
CA PRO A 183 -2.95 11.67 -10.01
C PRO A 183 -1.51 11.20 -10.28
N GLU A 184 -0.87 11.82 -11.25
CA GLU A 184 0.55 11.57 -11.56
C GLU A 184 1.42 12.51 -10.71
N THR A 185 1.80 12.06 -9.51
CA THR A 185 2.73 12.75 -8.61
C THR A 185 4.08 12.03 -8.59
N LEU A 186 5.16 12.73 -8.18
CA LEU A 186 6.43 12.09 -7.84
C LEU A 186 6.37 11.50 -6.42
N ASP A 187 5.61 12.15 -5.53
CA ASP A 187 5.28 11.60 -4.22
C ASP A 187 4.64 10.21 -4.34
N PHE A 188 5.02 9.30 -3.44
CA PHE A 188 4.64 7.89 -3.54
C PHE A 188 3.13 7.66 -3.32
N VAL A 189 2.54 8.35 -2.35
CA VAL A 189 1.12 8.23 -1.99
C VAL A 189 0.29 9.27 -2.75
N GLY A 190 0.81 10.47 -2.91
CA GLY A 190 0.15 11.62 -3.51
C GLY A 190 -0.75 12.35 -2.51
N PRO A 191 -1.96 12.75 -2.91
CA PRO A 191 -2.84 13.60 -2.11
C PRO A 191 -3.22 12.98 -0.76
N VAL A 192 -3.32 13.80 0.29
CA VAL A 192 -3.60 13.36 1.68
C VAL A 192 -4.91 12.60 1.87
N ALA A 193 -5.92 12.86 1.02
CA ALA A 193 -7.21 12.16 1.07
C ALA A 193 -7.32 10.99 0.08
N THR A 194 -6.20 10.49 -0.45
CA THR A 194 -6.20 9.32 -1.32
C THR A 194 -6.60 8.07 -0.52
N VAL A 195 -7.53 7.28 -1.06
CA VAL A 195 -7.71 5.90 -0.60
C VAL A 195 -6.46 5.11 -1.03
N PHE A 196 -5.71 4.55 -0.08
CA PHE A 196 -4.41 3.94 -0.37
C PHE A 196 -4.24 2.60 0.34
N GLU A 197 -5.14 1.66 0.05
CA GLU A 197 -5.17 0.35 0.69
C GLU A 197 -4.84 -0.77 -0.28
N ARG A 198 -3.98 -1.71 0.17
CA ARG A 198 -3.73 -3.01 -0.46
C ARG A 198 -3.93 -4.08 0.57
N GLN A 199 -4.80 -5.04 0.27
CA GLN A 199 -5.14 -6.11 1.20
C GLN A 199 -5.43 -7.42 0.48
N ALA A 200 -5.38 -8.52 1.22
CA ALA A 200 -5.81 -9.82 0.75
C ALA A 200 -7.32 -9.79 0.51
N GLN A 201 -7.77 -10.38 -0.59
CA GLN A 201 -9.17 -10.31 -1.01
C GLN A 201 -9.57 -11.48 -1.91
N LEU A 202 -10.87 -11.73 -1.91
CA LEU A 202 -11.57 -12.46 -2.97
C LEU A 202 -12.48 -11.47 -3.69
N ARG A 203 -12.30 -11.30 -5.00
CA ARG A 203 -13.06 -10.34 -5.78
C ARG A 203 -13.65 -10.97 -7.03
N TRP A 204 -14.95 -10.81 -7.19
CA TRP A 204 -15.64 -11.05 -8.44
C TRP A 204 -15.78 -9.76 -9.24
N THR A 205 -15.56 -9.86 -10.56
CA THR A 205 -15.72 -8.73 -11.48
C THR A 205 -16.56 -9.17 -12.65
N HIS A 206 -17.57 -8.38 -13.03
CA HIS A 206 -18.41 -8.60 -14.20
C HIS A 206 -18.47 -7.36 -15.08
N GLY A 207 -18.09 -7.52 -16.35
CA GLY A 207 -18.21 -6.50 -17.39
C GLY A 207 -19.66 -6.43 -17.88
N MET A 208 -20.25 -5.23 -17.82
CA MET A 208 -21.64 -4.98 -18.21
C MET A 208 -21.77 -4.40 -19.62
N GLY A 209 -20.68 -4.39 -20.38
CA GLY A 209 -20.61 -3.73 -21.69
C GLY A 209 -20.39 -2.22 -21.61
N ASN A 210 -20.14 -1.58 -22.76
CA ASN A 210 -19.92 -0.14 -22.88
C ASN A 210 -18.85 0.46 -21.95
N GLY A 211 -17.88 -0.36 -21.52
CA GLY A 211 -16.82 0.03 -20.58
C GLY A 211 -17.27 0.11 -19.13
N SER A 212 -18.45 -0.43 -18.80
CA SER A 212 -18.97 -0.51 -17.43
C SER A 212 -18.64 -1.88 -16.81
N SER A 213 -18.49 -1.92 -15.48
CA SER A 213 -18.29 -3.17 -14.73
C SER A 213 -18.80 -3.05 -13.31
N LEU A 214 -19.20 -4.18 -12.74
CA LEU A 214 -19.53 -4.35 -11.34
C LEU A 214 -18.45 -5.23 -10.68
N MET A 215 -18.00 -4.85 -9.50
CA MET A 215 -17.09 -5.60 -8.66
C MET A 215 -17.72 -5.83 -7.30
N VAL A 216 -17.55 -7.03 -6.77
CA VAL A 216 -17.92 -7.39 -5.39
C VAL A 216 -16.73 -8.11 -4.78
N ALA A 217 -16.32 -7.68 -3.60
CA ALA A 217 -15.17 -8.25 -2.91
C ALA A 217 -15.45 -8.47 -1.43
N VAL A 218 -14.77 -9.47 -0.87
CA VAL A 218 -14.53 -9.62 0.56
C VAL A 218 -13.04 -9.45 0.79
N GLU A 219 -12.68 -8.57 1.73
CA GLU A 219 -11.32 -8.09 1.92
C GLU A 219 -10.90 -8.23 3.38
N ASN A 220 -9.60 -8.36 3.63
CA ASN A 220 -9.07 -8.53 4.99
C ASN A 220 -9.39 -7.32 5.86
N PRO A 221 -10.09 -7.49 7.00
CA PRO A 221 -10.43 -6.39 7.88
C PRO A 221 -9.22 -5.97 8.73
N SER A 222 -9.32 -4.79 9.33
CA SER A 222 -8.42 -4.31 10.39
C SER A 222 -9.08 -3.09 11.02
N THR A 223 -8.86 -2.85 12.30
CA THR A 223 -9.45 -1.77 13.08
C THR A 223 -8.38 -0.90 13.72
N GLY A 224 -8.53 0.41 13.65
CA GLY A 224 -7.71 1.36 14.39
C GLY A 224 -8.58 2.28 15.24
N LEU A 225 -8.38 2.30 16.56
CA LEU A 225 -9.20 3.10 17.50
C LEU A 225 -8.31 4.00 18.36
N TYR A 226 -8.81 5.18 18.71
CA TYR A 226 -8.29 5.98 19.80
C TYR A 226 -8.77 5.43 21.16
N GLY A 227 -8.05 5.71 22.25
CA GLY A 227 -8.43 5.27 23.60
C GLY A 227 -7.84 3.92 24.02
N GLY A 228 -8.49 3.23 24.94
CA GLY A 228 -7.97 1.97 25.51
C GLY A 228 -6.68 2.14 26.30
N THR A 229 -5.82 1.11 26.35
CA THR A 229 -4.53 1.15 27.06
C THR A 229 -3.49 2.04 26.39
N SER A 230 -3.63 2.30 25.09
CA SER A 230 -2.68 3.16 24.34
C SER A 230 -2.82 4.66 24.65
N GLY A 231 -3.84 5.02 25.45
CA GLY A 231 -4.17 6.41 25.76
C GLY A 231 -4.90 7.14 24.63
N ALA A 232 -5.64 8.18 24.98
CA ALA A 232 -6.61 8.81 24.12
C ALA A 232 -6.04 9.39 22.82
N ALA A 233 -4.81 9.90 22.82
CA ALA A 233 -4.17 10.48 21.62
C ALA A 233 -3.38 9.46 20.76
N GLY A 234 -3.00 8.31 21.34
CA GLY A 234 -2.13 7.32 20.67
C GLY A 234 -2.89 6.29 19.84
N GLY A 235 -4.04 5.86 20.35
CA GLY A 235 -4.84 4.78 19.73
C GLY A 235 -4.12 3.43 19.67
N GLY A 236 -4.83 2.43 19.21
CA GLY A 236 -4.33 1.06 19.00
C GLY A 236 -4.82 0.49 17.66
N ASP A 237 -4.07 -0.46 17.15
CA ASP A 237 -4.47 -1.28 15.99
C ASP A 237 -4.95 -2.64 16.54
N PHE A 238 -6.11 -3.08 16.09
CA PHE A 238 -6.76 -4.30 16.53
C PHE A 238 -7.04 -5.23 15.36
N ASP A 239 -6.93 -6.53 15.60
CA ASP A 239 -7.17 -7.60 14.62
C ASP A 239 -8.18 -8.61 15.20
N ASN A 240 -9.28 -8.09 15.72
CA ASN A 240 -10.32 -8.86 16.41
C ASN A 240 -11.61 -8.97 15.59
N ASN A 241 -11.58 -8.51 14.33
CA ASN A 241 -12.72 -8.55 13.43
C ASN A 241 -13.16 -10.00 13.13
N SER A 242 -14.44 -10.28 13.26
CA SER A 242 -15.07 -11.57 12.93
C SER A 242 -15.61 -11.61 11.50
N LEU A 243 -15.87 -10.45 10.91
CA LEU A 243 -16.39 -10.28 9.55
C LEU A 243 -15.36 -9.61 8.65
N PRO A 244 -15.24 -10.03 7.37
CA PRO A 244 -14.43 -9.32 6.40
C PRO A 244 -15.07 -7.99 5.99
N ASP A 245 -14.25 -7.06 5.49
CA ASP A 245 -14.77 -5.88 4.79
C ASP A 245 -15.46 -6.32 3.50
N VAL A 246 -16.70 -5.86 3.27
CA VAL A 246 -17.47 -6.17 2.06
C VAL A 246 -17.51 -4.92 1.18
N VAL A 247 -16.98 -5.03 -0.03
CA VAL A 247 -16.90 -3.90 -0.97
C VAL A 247 -17.68 -4.18 -2.23
N VAL A 248 -18.49 -3.19 -2.63
CA VAL A 248 -19.17 -3.16 -3.93
C VAL A 248 -18.71 -1.93 -4.69
N ARG A 249 -18.30 -2.10 -5.95
CA ARG A 249 -17.87 -1.02 -6.81
C ARG A 249 -18.46 -1.14 -8.20
N TYR A 250 -19.07 -0.08 -8.67
CA TYR A 250 -19.48 0.10 -10.05
C TYR A 250 -18.52 1.05 -10.77
N ASN A 251 -18.02 0.64 -11.93
CA ASN A 251 -17.30 1.50 -12.85
C ASN A 251 -18.20 1.80 -14.06
N GLY A 252 -18.24 3.05 -14.46
CA GLY A 252 -19.01 3.50 -15.62
C GLY A 252 -18.20 4.40 -16.55
N LYS A 253 -18.72 4.57 -17.77
CA LYS A 253 -18.18 5.49 -18.76
C LYS A 253 -19.30 6.28 -19.42
N SER A 254 -19.13 7.60 -19.53
CA SER A 254 -20.03 8.51 -20.21
C SER A 254 -19.20 9.51 -21.02
N GLY A 255 -19.19 9.35 -22.36
CA GLY A 255 -18.33 10.14 -23.21
C GLY A 255 -16.85 10.03 -22.81
N ASN A 256 -16.26 11.17 -22.48
CA ASN A 256 -14.86 11.29 -22.05
C ASN A 256 -14.64 11.09 -20.53
N LEU A 257 -15.72 10.92 -19.76
CA LEU A 257 -15.68 10.67 -18.33
C LEU A 257 -15.68 9.15 -18.05
N SER A 258 -14.67 8.67 -17.36
CA SER A 258 -14.66 7.35 -16.70
C SER A 258 -14.81 7.59 -15.20
N TYR A 259 -15.79 6.95 -14.56
CA TYR A 259 -16.10 7.17 -13.15
C TYR A 259 -16.28 5.85 -12.39
N SER A 260 -16.21 5.94 -11.09
CA SER A 260 -16.43 4.83 -10.17
C SER A 260 -17.26 5.31 -8.99
N VAL A 261 -18.20 4.47 -8.57
CA VAL A 261 -18.91 4.59 -7.29
C VAL A 261 -18.62 3.31 -6.51
N ALA A 262 -18.14 3.46 -5.30
CA ALA A 262 -17.84 2.31 -4.43
C ALA A 262 -18.47 2.51 -3.05
N THR A 263 -18.82 1.41 -2.40
CA THR A 263 -19.20 1.37 -1.00
C THR A 263 -18.46 0.23 -0.30
N VAL A 264 -18.15 0.44 0.97
CA VAL A 264 -17.61 -0.58 1.86
C VAL A 264 -18.48 -0.66 3.11
N LEU A 265 -18.74 -1.88 3.56
CA LEU A 265 -19.29 -2.18 4.88
C LEU A 265 -18.21 -2.98 5.63
N ARG A 266 -17.95 -2.60 6.86
CA ARG A 266 -16.86 -3.16 7.65
C ARG A 266 -17.26 -3.28 9.12
N GLU A 267 -16.77 -4.34 9.75
CA GLU A 267 -16.79 -4.45 11.19
C GLU A 267 -15.58 -3.69 11.76
N ILE A 268 -15.83 -2.88 12.77
CA ILE A 268 -14.83 -2.18 13.56
C ILE A 268 -14.91 -2.79 14.95
N ALA A 269 -13.88 -3.56 15.35
CA ALA A 269 -13.92 -4.40 16.53
C ALA A 269 -12.62 -4.31 17.31
N TYR A 270 -12.69 -4.43 18.63
CA TYR A 270 -11.53 -4.57 19.49
C TYR A 270 -11.79 -5.55 20.63
N LYS A 271 -10.69 -6.11 21.16
CA LYS A 271 -10.72 -6.91 22.37
C LYS A 271 -9.48 -6.57 23.20
N GLU A 272 -9.70 -5.78 24.24
CA GLU A 272 -8.62 -5.31 25.10
C GLU A 272 -9.15 -5.00 26.52
N ASN A 273 -8.41 -5.42 27.54
CA ASN A 273 -8.70 -5.02 28.90
C ASN A 273 -7.89 -3.76 29.26
N PHE A 274 -8.56 -2.73 29.73
CA PHE A 274 -7.92 -1.48 30.12
C PHE A 274 -8.53 -0.90 31.40
N THR A 275 -7.89 0.13 31.94
CA THR A 275 -8.42 0.89 33.09
C THR A 275 -8.86 2.26 32.59
N ASN A 276 -10.12 2.60 32.80
CA ASN A 276 -10.68 3.87 32.38
C ASN A 276 -10.19 5.05 33.25
N ASN A 277 -10.60 6.27 32.89
CA ASN A 277 -10.23 7.50 33.57
C ASN A 277 -10.71 7.58 35.03
N LEU A 278 -11.63 6.70 35.45
CA LEU A 278 -12.14 6.58 36.82
C LEU A 278 -11.43 5.49 37.62
N ALA A 279 -10.30 4.97 37.10
CA ALA A 279 -9.53 3.85 37.66
C ALA A 279 -10.35 2.54 37.79
N GLN A 280 -11.34 2.33 36.92
CA GLN A 280 -12.15 1.13 36.85
C GLN A 280 -11.62 0.19 35.78
N PRO A 281 -11.48 -1.12 36.05
CA PRO A 281 -11.13 -2.09 35.03
C PRO A 281 -12.29 -2.27 34.05
N ILE A 282 -11.99 -2.22 32.76
CA ILE A 282 -12.93 -2.47 31.66
C ILE A 282 -12.44 -3.71 30.88
N GLU A 283 -13.34 -4.68 30.75
CA GLU A 283 -13.15 -5.83 29.85
C GLU A 283 -13.80 -5.47 28.51
N GLY A 284 -13.01 -4.87 27.62
CA GLY A 284 -13.51 -4.46 26.30
C GLY A 284 -13.54 -5.64 25.33
N ASP A 285 -14.70 -5.89 24.72
CA ASP A 285 -14.92 -6.89 23.68
C ASP A 285 -16.15 -6.43 22.87
N GLU A 286 -15.96 -5.40 22.02
CA GLU A 286 -17.05 -4.73 21.33
C GLU A 286 -16.80 -4.66 19.82
N SER A 287 -17.89 -4.56 19.07
CA SER A 287 -17.87 -4.38 17.61
C SER A 287 -19.03 -3.52 17.13
N GLU A 288 -18.73 -2.66 16.15
CA GLU A 288 -19.68 -1.81 15.46
C GLU A 288 -19.56 -1.95 13.95
N ILE A 289 -20.65 -1.66 13.21
CA ILE A 289 -20.65 -1.68 11.74
C ILE A 289 -20.43 -0.28 11.21
N GLY A 290 -19.27 -0.05 10.60
CA GLY A 290 -18.93 1.15 9.87
C GLY A 290 -19.22 1.01 8.37
N TYR A 291 -19.28 2.14 7.70
CA TYR A 291 -19.49 2.21 6.24
C TYR A 291 -18.61 3.27 5.58
N GLY A 292 -18.45 3.13 4.28
CA GLY A 292 -17.82 4.16 3.47
C GLY A 292 -18.41 4.23 2.06
N VAL A 293 -18.38 5.43 1.49
CA VAL A 293 -18.74 5.67 0.09
C VAL A 293 -17.63 6.45 -0.60
N SER A 294 -17.39 6.12 -1.87
CA SER A 294 -16.40 6.80 -2.71
C SER A 294 -16.99 7.10 -4.09
N PHE A 295 -16.78 8.32 -4.54
CA PHE A 295 -17.01 8.74 -5.93
C PHE A 295 -15.72 9.26 -6.52
N SER A 296 -15.29 8.70 -7.64
CA SER A 296 -14.00 9.04 -8.24
C SER A 296 -14.06 8.94 -9.76
N GLY A 297 -13.13 9.61 -10.42
CA GLY A 297 -13.11 9.53 -11.87
C GLY A 297 -11.92 10.21 -12.53
N LYS A 298 -11.94 10.05 -13.86
CA LYS A 298 -11.03 10.71 -14.79
C LYS A 298 -11.83 11.25 -15.96
N TRP A 299 -11.69 12.55 -16.18
CA TRP A 299 -12.27 13.24 -17.33
C TRP A 299 -11.19 13.61 -18.33
N GLN A 300 -11.24 13.01 -19.53
CA GLN A 300 -10.27 13.29 -20.60
C GLN A 300 -10.65 14.58 -21.33
N LEU A 301 -9.76 15.54 -21.36
CA LEU A 301 -9.91 16.88 -21.94
C LEU A 301 -8.89 17.09 -23.10
N GLY A 302 -9.13 16.41 -24.21
CA GLY A 302 -8.16 16.37 -25.29
C GLY A 302 -6.90 15.55 -24.90
N GLN A 303 -5.72 16.19 -24.85
CA GLN A 303 -4.51 15.56 -24.34
C GLN A 303 -4.43 15.60 -22.82
N ASP A 304 -5.09 16.57 -22.20
CA ASP A 304 -5.12 16.79 -20.74
C ASP A 304 -6.14 15.90 -20.06
N ASP A 305 -6.10 15.82 -18.76
CA ASP A 305 -7.12 15.16 -17.95
C ASP A 305 -7.32 15.83 -16.58
N LEU A 306 -8.55 15.70 -16.10
CA LEU A 306 -8.94 16.02 -14.74
C LEU A 306 -9.25 14.70 -14.01
N LYS A 307 -8.66 14.51 -12.85
CA LYS A 307 -8.93 13.37 -11.96
C LYS A 307 -9.47 13.88 -10.64
N PHE A 308 -10.34 13.10 -10.03
CA PHE A 308 -10.95 13.46 -8.75
C PHE A 308 -11.32 12.23 -7.94
N GLN A 309 -11.39 12.40 -6.64
CA GLN A 309 -11.92 11.42 -5.69
C GLN A 309 -12.60 12.19 -4.54
N LEU A 310 -13.74 11.68 -4.07
CA LEU A 310 -14.45 12.13 -2.89
C LEU A 310 -14.87 10.91 -2.09
N ASN A 311 -14.61 10.92 -0.80
CA ASN A 311 -14.86 9.82 0.11
C ASN A 311 -15.57 10.34 1.36
N ALA A 312 -16.48 9.54 1.94
CA ALA A 312 -17.14 9.85 3.20
C ALA A 312 -17.53 8.57 3.93
N GLY A 313 -17.52 8.61 5.27
CA GLY A 313 -17.90 7.52 6.17
C GLY A 313 -16.83 7.22 7.22
N ASN A 314 -16.90 6.06 7.85
CA ASN A 314 -15.93 5.61 8.87
C ASN A 314 -14.70 5.02 8.17
N LEU A 315 -13.88 5.90 7.57
CA LEU A 315 -12.83 5.57 6.63
C LEU A 315 -11.42 5.86 7.15
N GLY A 316 -11.22 5.97 8.47
CA GLY A 316 -9.91 6.32 9.05
C GLY A 316 -8.76 5.47 8.50
N ARG A 317 -8.93 4.17 8.45
CA ARG A 317 -7.97 3.22 7.89
C ARG A 317 -7.70 3.42 6.40
N TYR A 318 -8.72 3.79 5.63
CA TYR A 318 -8.66 3.83 4.17
C TYR A 318 -8.01 5.11 3.63
N LEU A 319 -8.03 6.21 4.40
CA LEU A 319 -7.56 7.52 3.94
C LEU A 319 -6.10 7.77 4.32
N GLY A 320 -5.32 8.24 3.36
CA GLY A 320 -4.01 8.86 3.57
C GLY A 320 -3.00 8.03 4.38
N LEU A 321 -2.95 6.71 4.26
CA LEU A 321 -2.14 5.81 5.07
C LEU A 321 -2.54 5.81 6.57
N GLN A 322 -3.81 5.65 6.87
CA GLN A 322 -4.35 5.68 8.23
C GLN A 322 -4.12 7.05 8.90
N SER A 323 -4.41 8.13 8.19
CA SER A 323 -4.28 9.48 8.73
C SER A 323 -5.19 9.73 9.93
N PHE A 324 -6.34 9.04 9.97
CA PHE A 324 -7.26 9.01 11.11
C PHE A 324 -7.43 7.59 11.64
N ARG A 325 -8.03 7.45 12.83
CA ARG A 325 -8.54 6.18 13.34
C ARG A 325 -9.99 5.98 12.92
N ASP A 326 -10.52 4.78 13.10
CA ASP A 326 -11.89 4.42 12.72
C ASP A 326 -12.94 4.88 13.76
N GLY A 327 -12.49 5.16 14.99
CA GLY A 327 -13.36 5.57 16.10
C GLY A 327 -12.60 5.69 17.43
N TYR A 328 -13.36 5.75 18.50
CA TYR A 328 -12.90 5.83 19.89
C TYR A 328 -13.39 4.66 20.72
N ILE A 329 -12.57 4.22 21.66
CA ILE A 329 -13.01 3.37 22.77
C ILE A 329 -13.41 4.31 23.89
N GLU A 330 -14.71 4.34 24.22
CA GLU A 330 -15.28 5.15 25.28
C GLU A 330 -14.89 4.64 26.66
N SER A 331 -15.11 5.45 27.72
CA SER A 331 -14.75 5.11 29.09
C SER A 331 -15.53 3.91 29.66
N ASN A 332 -16.65 3.55 29.06
CA ASN A 332 -17.46 2.38 29.41
C ASN A 332 -17.11 1.14 28.58
N GLY A 333 -16.24 1.27 27.57
CA GLY A 333 -15.83 0.21 26.67
C GLY A 333 -16.53 0.19 25.31
N ASP A 334 -17.58 1.01 25.11
CA ASP A 334 -18.29 1.08 23.83
C ASP A 334 -17.41 1.71 22.75
N ILE A 335 -17.71 1.42 21.48
CA ILE A 335 -17.08 2.05 20.31
C ILE A 335 -17.93 3.24 19.86
N ASP A 336 -17.31 4.41 19.73
CA ASP A 336 -17.86 5.57 19.04
C ASP A 336 -17.15 5.74 17.69
N LEU A 337 -17.90 5.54 16.58
CA LEU A 337 -17.36 5.56 15.21
C LEU A 337 -17.03 6.99 14.78
N LEU A 338 -15.87 7.17 14.14
CA LEU A 338 -15.42 8.46 13.65
C LEU A 338 -15.83 8.66 12.18
N ASP A 339 -16.66 9.67 11.95
CA ASP A 339 -16.99 10.09 10.59
C ASP A 339 -15.87 10.90 9.97
N THR A 340 -15.51 10.54 8.74
CA THR A 340 -14.46 11.20 7.95
C THR A 340 -14.99 11.60 6.58
N VAL A 341 -14.49 12.71 6.08
CA VAL A 341 -14.69 13.15 4.71
C VAL A 341 -13.36 13.55 4.10
N GLY A 342 -13.14 13.24 2.84
CA GLY A 342 -11.92 13.65 2.17
C GLY A 342 -11.98 13.48 0.67
N GLY A 343 -11.13 14.22 -0.03
CA GLY A 343 -11.07 14.13 -1.48
C GLY A 343 -9.94 14.93 -2.08
N PHE A 344 -9.79 14.79 -3.39
CA PHE A 344 -8.84 15.56 -4.17
C PHE A 344 -9.39 15.87 -5.55
N VAL A 345 -8.80 16.91 -6.14
CA VAL A 345 -8.92 17.23 -7.56
C VAL A 345 -7.52 17.41 -8.13
N ALA A 346 -7.29 16.89 -9.32
CA ALA A 346 -5.99 16.91 -9.99
C ALA A 346 -6.16 17.22 -11.48
N TYR A 347 -5.47 18.24 -11.97
CA TYR A 347 -5.43 18.58 -13.38
C TYR A 347 -4.05 18.26 -13.94
N ARG A 348 -4.00 17.45 -15.01
CA ARG A 348 -2.78 17.16 -15.74
C ARG A 348 -2.80 17.85 -17.08
N HIS A 349 -1.79 18.68 -17.32
CA HIS A 349 -1.59 19.44 -18.56
C HIS A 349 -0.37 18.98 -19.35
N PHE A 350 -0.53 18.81 -20.64
CA PHE A 350 0.57 18.53 -21.58
C PHE A 350 1.02 19.82 -22.28
N TRP A 351 2.14 20.38 -21.86
CA TRP A 351 2.79 21.52 -22.50
C TRP A 351 3.30 21.19 -23.91
N ALA A 352 3.78 19.95 -24.06
CA ALA A 352 4.32 19.40 -25.30
C ALA A 352 4.28 17.85 -25.22
N PRO A 353 4.54 17.11 -26.29
CA PRO A 353 4.49 15.64 -26.27
C PRO A 353 5.40 14.96 -25.23
N LYS A 354 6.45 15.66 -24.77
CA LYS A 354 7.41 15.15 -23.78
C LYS A 354 7.33 15.84 -22.44
N TRP A 355 6.56 16.92 -22.31
CA TRP A 355 6.49 17.76 -21.13
C TRP A 355 5.06 17.81 -20.61
N ARG A 356 4.88 17.54 -19.32
CA ARG A 356 3.59 17.63 -18.65
C ARG A 356 3.73 18.03 -17.21
N SER A 357 2.67 18.54 -16.65
CA SER A 357 2.57 18.92 -15.24
C SER A 357 1.28 18.38 -14.65
N SER A 358 1.29 18.04 -13.37
CA SER A 358 0.09 17.78 -12.57
C SER A 358 0.00 18.82 -11.47
N PHE A 359 -1.21 19.35 -11.25
CA PHE A 359 -1.56 20.24 -10.16
C PHE A 359 -2.63 19.56 -9.35
N VAL A 360 -2.39 19.35 -8.06
CA VAL A 360 -3.26 18.55 -7.19
C VAL A 360 -3.57 19.35 -5.94
N LEU A 361 -4.85 19.36 -5.54
CA LEU A 361 -5.31 19.88 -4.26
C LEU A 361 -6.10 18.80 -3.55
N SER A 362 -5.88 18.66 -2.25
CA SER A 362 -6.53 17.63 -1.45
C SER A 362 -6.78 18.11 -0.03
N ALA A 363 -7.88 17.63 0.55
CA ALA A 363 -8.21 17.82 1.96
C ALA A 363 -8.94 16.59 2.50
N SER A 364 -8.73 16.32 3.78
CA SER A 364 -9.50 15.35 4.57
C SER A 364 -9.75 15.90 5.97
N GLU A 365 -10.88 15.55 6.54
CA GLU A 365 -11.35 16.01 7.84
C GLU A 365 -12.06 14.86 8.56
N ALA A 366 -11.92 14.83 9.87
CA ALA A 366 -12.63 13.91 10.77
C ALA A 366 -13.47 14.71 11.75
N ASP A 367 -14.72 14.28 11.97
CA ASP A 367 -15.65 14.89 12.92
C ASP A 367 -15.30 14.40 14.34
N GLN A 368 -14.28 15.03 14.94
CA GLN A 368 -13.77 14.66 16.24
C GLN A 368 -14.78 15.00 17.36
N PRO A 369 -14.96 14.14 18.37
CA PRO A 369 -15.83 14.44 19.48
C PRO A 369 -15.31 15.65 20.28
N SER A 370 -16.23 16.43 20.85
CA SER A 370 -15.89 17.68 21.58
C SER A 370 -14.97 17.49 22.79
N ASN A 371 -14.78 16.27 23.26
CA ASN A 371 -13.87 15.86 24.33
C ASN A 371 -12.61 15.16 23.78
N ALA A 372 -12.36 15.22 22.48
CA ALA A 372 -11.15 14.67 21.91
C ALA A 372 -9.91 15.27 22.58
N PRO A 373 -8.89 14.45 22.89
CA PRO A 373 -7.67 14.96 23.52
C PRO A 373 -6.95 15.96 22.62
N ALA A 374 -6.31 16.95 23.25
CA ALA A 374 -5.43 17.85 22.52
C ALA A 374 -4.35 17.07 21.76
N GLY A 375 -4.10 17.46 20.52
CA GLY A 375 -3.16 16.78 19.64
C GLY A 375 -3.78 15.70 18.75
N THR A 376 -5.06 15.36 18.93
CA THR A 376 -5.76 14.45 18.01
C THR A 376 -5.91 15.10 16.64
N PRO A 377 -5.52 14.41 15.55
CA PRO A 377 -5.65 14.99 14.21
C PRO A 377 -7.12 15.22 13.84
N SER A 378 -7.45 16.45 13.38
CA SER A 378 -8.79 16.81 12.93
C SER A 378 -8.87 17.02 11.42
N ALA A 379 -7.80 17.53 10.78
CA ALA A 379 -7.79 17.69 9.34
C ALA A 379 -6.38 17.62 8.74
N TYR A 380 -6.34 17.28 7.44
CA TYR A 380 -5.12 17.31 6.64
C TYR A 380 -5.40 17.99 5.30
N ARG A 381 -4.43 18.73 4.79
CA ARG A 381 -4.48 19.35 3.47
C ARG A 381 -3.17 19.11 2.73
N SER A 382 -3.23 19.03 1.41
CA SER A 382 -2.03 19.04 0.58
C SER A 382 -2.23 19.70 -0.76
N ALA A 383 -1.14 20.26 -1.28
CA ALA A 383 -1.04 20.76 -2.63
C ALA A 383 0.23 20.22 -3.28
N HIS A 384 0.12 19.76 -4.53
CA HIS A 384 1.25 19.27 -5.33
C HIS A 384 1.29 19.98 -6.67
N ALA A 385 2.48 20.31 -7.13
CA ALA A 385 2.72 20.85 -8.47
C ALA A 385 4.02 20.28 -9.01
N ASN A 386 3.96 19.60 -10.15
CA ASN A 386 5.15 18.98 -10.75
C ASN A 386 5.40 19.44 -12.19
N LEU A 387 6.62 19.15 -12.64
CA LEU A 387 7.01 19.24 -14.04
C LEU A 387 7.75 17.95 -14.41
N LEU A 388 7.21 17.21 -15.37
CA LEU A 388 7.72 15.92 -15.82
C LEU A 388 8.21 16.01 -17.26
N TYR A 389 9.39 15.46 -17.51
CA TYR A 389 10.00 15.35 -18.82
C TYR A 389 10.28 13.90 -19.19
N SER A 390 9.66 13.41 -20.27
CA SER A 390 9.88 12.07 -20.79
C SER A 390 10.53 12.13 -22.18
N PRO A 391 11.88 12.17 -22.26
CA PRO A 391 12.58 12.19 -23.54
C PRO A 391 12.24 11.00 -24.43
N VAL A 392 12.06 9.83 -23.79
CA VAL A 392 11.59 8.57 -24.37
C VAL A 392 10.59 7.90 -23.43
N LYS A 393 9.80 6.95 -23.90
CA LYS A 393 8.76 6.25 -23.09
C LYS A 393 9.31 5.53 -21.86
N ALA A 394 10.57 5.12 -21.90
CA ALA A 394 11.21 4.35 -20.82
C ALA A 394 11.89 5.21 -19.75
N LEU A 395 11.95 6.54 -19.93
CA LEU A 395 12.62 7.45 -19.00
C LEU A 395 11.74 8.67 -18.71
N THR A 396 11.52 8.94 -17.43
CA THR A 396 10.90 10.19 -16.95
C THR A 396 11.80 10.83 -15.92
N LEU A 397 12.03 12.12 -16.07
CA LEU A 397 12.68 13.01 -15.11
C LEU A 397 11.63 13.97 -14.60
N GLY A 398 11.71 14.40 -13.35
CA GLY A 398 10.73 15.34 -12.82
C GLY A 398 11.20 16.07 -11.57
N ALA A 399 10.52 17.18 -11.29
CA ALA A 399 10.58 17.90 -10.03
C ALA A 399 9.15 18.14 -9.54
N GLU A 400 8.94 18.12 -8.24
CA GLU A 400 7.65 18.33 -7.60
C GLU A 400 7.82 19.25 -6.38
N LEU A 401 6.92 20.19 -6.23
CA LEU A 401 6.72 20.96 -5.03
C LEU A 401 5.51 20.39 -4.29
N ILE A 402 5.69 20.18 -3.00
CA ILE A 402 4.65 19.60 -2.13
C ILE A 402 4.49 20.55 -0.95
N HIS A 403 3.24 20.86 -0.61
CA HIS A 403 2.86 21.51 0.63
C HIS A 403 1.86 20.62 1.35
N GLY A 404 2.09 20.37 2.63
CA GLY A 404 1.23 19.55 3.48
C GLY A 404 0.94 20.28 4.78
N GLU A 405 -0.30 20.18 5.26
CA GLU A 405 -0.75 20.75 6.53
C GLU A 405 -1.44 19.66 7.36
N LYS A 406 -1.24 19.73 8.67
CA LYS A 406 -1.94 18.96 9.68
C LYS A 406 -2.60 19.90 10.67
N HIS A 407 -3.87 19.66 10.98
CA HIS A 407 -4.62 20.33 12.03
C HIS A 407 -4.96 19.34 13.13
N ILE A 408 -5.06 19.80 14.37
CA ILE A 408 -5.33 19.00 15.55
C ILE A 408 -6.44 19.62 16.39
N GLU A 409 -7.07 18.80 17.20
CA GLU A 409 -7.95 19.28 18.28
C GLU A 409 -7.15 19.93 19.40
N GLY A 410 -7.67 21.04 19.93
CA GLY A 410 -6.98 21.83 20.93
C GLY A 410 -5.72 22.51 20.40
N SER A 411 -4.68 22.59 21.22
CA SER A 411 -3.39 23.12 20.79
C SER A 411 -2.23 22.45 21.53
N ILE A 412 -1.06 22.40 20.87
CA ILE A 412 0.21 21.99 21.46
C ILE A 412 1.11 23.24 21.49
N ASN A 413 1.53 23.66 22.70
CA ASN A 413 2.34 24.88 22.90
C ASN A 413 1.72 26.16 22.31
N GLY A 414 0.40 26.19 22.10
CA GLY A 414 -0.34 27.31 21.54
C GLY A 414 -0.63 27.22 20.05
N ASP A 415 -0.10 26.20 19.34
CA ASP A 415 -0.33 25.95 17.92
C ASP A 415 -1.35 24.80 17.74
N ASP A 416 -2.25 24.95 16.78
CA ASP A 416 -3.28 23.96 16.38
C ASP A 416 -3.01 23.38 14.99
N SER A 417 -1.94 23.80 14.34
CA SER A 417 -1.59 23.38 12.99
C SER A 417 -0.08 23.39 12.74
N GLY A 418 0.37 22.64 11.77
CA GLY A 418 1.76 22.56 11.33
C GLY A 418 1.91 22.24 9.85
#